data_9fceb8e69649a1f2a87108bc52849292
#
_entry.id   9fceb8e69649a1f2a87108bc52849292
#
_cell.length_a   1.000
_cell.length_b   1.000
_cell.length_c   1.000
_cell.angle_alpha   90.00
_cell.angle_beta   90.00
_cell.angle_gamma   90.00
#
_symmetry.space_group_name_H-M   'P 1'
#
loop_
_entity.id
_entity.type
_entity.pdbx_description
1 polymer ?
#
loop_
_entity_poly.entity_id
_entity_poly.type
_entity_poly.pdbx_seq_one_letter_code
_entity_poly.pdbx_strand_id
1 'polypeptide(L)'
;TQWSSSAASDVYKRQGMRYGEPSLGEALKKMKENNVSKIIVLPLYPQSGSPTTSTTYDEISNILKNWTWVPDLVFVSGYHDNQDYINALAKTIKQSFKNNGMPDKILFSYHGMPKRYLENGDPYYCFCHKTTRLVAEKLKLNKEKFDMSFQSRFGTEEWLKPYTDDMLLDYGKNKIKNIHVISPGFSVDCLETLE
;
A
#
# COMPACT_ATOMS: atom_id res chain seq x y z
N THR A 1 -9.78 -17.77 6.15
CA THR A 1 -9.91 -17.88 7.62
C THR A 1 -10.88 -16.81 8.08
N GLN A 2 -12.09 -17.18 8.49
CA GLN A 2 -13.03 -16.26 9.12
C GLN A 2 -12.49 -15.87 10.49
N TRP A 3 -12.16 -14.61 10.66
CA TRP A 3 -11.84 -14.06 11.98
C TRP A 3 -13.15 -13.78 12.71
N SER A 4 -13.54 -14.66 13.62
CA SER A 4 -14.62 -14.39 14.56
C SER A 4 -14.07 -13.48 15.66
N SER A 5 -14.46 -12.21 15.68
CA SER A 5 -14.25 -11.37 16.85
C SER A 5 -15.46 -11.49 17.76
N SER A 6 -15.26 -11.99 18.94
CA SER A 6 -16.31 -12.26 19.94
C SER A 6 -16.80 -11.04 20.73
N ALA A 7 -16.52 -9.80 20.30
CA ALA A 7 -16.76 -8.62 21.14
C ALA A 7 -17.61 -7.51 20.50
N ALA A 8 -18.12 -7.66 19.29
CA ALA A 8 -19.08 -6.71 18.72
C ALA A 8 -20.01 -7.48 17.79
N SER A 9 -21.20 -7.77 18.27
CA SER A 9 -22.21 -8.59 17.60
C SER A 9 -22.68 -8.05 16.26
N ASP A 10 -22.33 -6.81 15.88
CA ASP A 10 -22.91 -6.08 14.76
C ASP A 10 -21.90 -5.63 13.69
N VAL A 11 -20.62 -6.07 13.73
CA VAL A 11 -19.62 -5.71 12.74
C VAL A 11 -19.37 -6.84 11.75
N TYR A 12 -19.87 -6.67 10.53
CA TYR A 12 -19.61 -7.59 9.42
C TYR A 12 -18.36 -7.16 8.64
N LYS A 13 -17.35 -8.04 8.60
CA LYS A 13 -16.16 -7.83 7.76
C LYS A 13 -16.29 -8.63 6.47
N ARG A 14 -16.04 -7.99 5.35
CA ARG A 14 -16.03 -8.61 4.03
C ARG A 14 -14.83 -8.14 3.24
N GLN A 15 -14.16 -9.05 2.59
CA GLN A 15 -13.14 -8.75 1.59
C GLN A 15 -13.82 -8.64 0.23
N GLY A 16 -13.44 -7.64 -0.55
CA GLY A 16 -13.84 -7.48 -1.94
C GLY A 16 -12.65 -7.04 -2.77
N MET A 17 -12.48 -7.68 -3.93
CA MET A 17 -11.40 -7.37 -4.87
C MET A 17 -11.90 -6.40 -5.94
N ARG A 18 -11.06 -5.41 -6.31
CA ARG A 18 -11.36 -4.56 -7.47
C ARG A 18 -11.27 -5.35 -8.77
N TYR A 19 -10.27 -6.24 -8.84
CA TYR A 19 -10.01 -7.14 -9.95
C TYR A 19 -9.85 -8.55 -9.40
N GLY A 20 -10.82 -9.44 -9.62
CA GLY A 20 -10.79 -10.81 -9.11
C GLY A 20 -11.90 -11.13 -8.09
N GLU A 21 -11.78 -12.28 -7.42
CA GLU A 21 -12.80 -12.81 -6.53
C GLU A 21 -12.29 -12.92 -5.08
N PRO A 22 -13.19 -12.73 -4.07
CA PRO A 22 -14.56 -12.26 -4.19
C PRO A 22 -14.61 -10.80 -4.68
N SER A 23 -15.57 -10.48 -5.54
CA SER A 23 -15.69 -9.13 -6.10
C SER A 23 -16.20 -8.11 -5.08
N LEU A 24 -15.94 -6.80 -5.34
CA LEU A 24 -16.55 -5.72 -4.56
C LEU A 24 -18.08 -5.78 -4.60
N GLY A 25 -18.65 -6.17 -5.76
CA GLY A 25 -20.08 -6.33 -5.93
C GLY A 25 -20.68 -7.38 -4.98
N GLU A 26 -20.03 -8.54 -4.89
CA GLU A 26 -20.47 -9.61 -3.97
C GLU A 26 -20.34 -9.20 -2.50
N ALA A 27 -19.23 -8.54 -2.15
CA ALA A 27 -19.02 -8.06 -0.79
C ALA A 27 -20.11 -7.05 -0.37
N LEU A 28 -20.41 -6.08 -1.23
CA LEU A 28 -21.45 -5.07 -1.00
C LEU A 28 -22.86 -5.69 -0.99
N LYS A 29 -23.14 -6.67 -1.90
CA LYS A 29 -24.41 -7.40 -1.90
C LYS A 29 -24.67 -8.08 -0.55
N LYS A 30 -23.67 -8.77 0.00
CA LYS A 30 -23.77 -9.41 1.32
C LYS A 30 -24.00 -8.39 2.44
N MET A 31 -23.42 -7.20 2.36
CA MET A 31 -23.68 -6.12 3.33
C MET A 31 -25.12 -5.62 3.22
N LYS A 32 -25.64 -5.45 1.98
CA LYS A 32 -27.04 -5.08 1.74
C LYS A 32 -28.01 -6.11 2.30
N GLU A 33 -27.77 -7.40 2.08
CA GLU A 33 -28.58 -8.52 2.60
C GLU A 33 -28.61 -8.54 4.14
N ASN A 34 -27.56 -8.06 4.80
CA ASN A 34 -27.49 -7.93 6.26
C ASN A 34 -28.01 -6.58 6.78
N ASN A 35 -28.62 -5.75 5.94
CA ASN A 35 -29.24 -4.46 6.29
C ASN A 35 -28.30 -3.55 7.09
N VAL A 36 -27.00 -3.50 6.74
CA VAL A 36 -26.04 -2.65 7.45
C VAL A 36 -26.38 -1.17 7.24
N SER A 37 -26.36 -0.39 8.31
CA SER A 37 -26.64 1.05 8.29
C SER A 37 -25.42 1.90 7.93
N LYS A 38 -24.21 1.33 8.04
CA LYS A 38 -22.94 2.01 7.76
C LYS A 38 -21.94 1.06 7.14
N ILE A 39 -21.28 1.49 6.08
CA ILE A 39 -20.18 0.78 5.42
C ILE A 39 -18.90 1.59 5.58
N ILE A 40 -17.84 0.95 6.07
CA ILE A 40 -16.49 1.50 6.09
C ILE A 40 -15.67 0.73 5.05
N VAL A 41 -15.17 1.45 4.06
CA VAL A 41 -14.31 0.90 3.02
C VAL A 41 -12.86 1.26 3.35
N LEU A 42 -12.03 0.23 3.49
CA LEU A 42 -10.59 0.38 3.69
C LEU A 42 -9.85 -0.30 2.53
N PRO A 43 -9.49 0.44 1.47
CA PRO A 43 -8.60 -0.10 0.44
C PRO A 43 -7.24 -0.42 1.05
N LEU A 44 -6.70 -1.60 0.75
CA LEU A 44 -5.41 -2.02 1.32
C LEU A 44 -4.22 -1.44 0.54
N TYR A 45 -4.34 -0.17 0.18
CA TYR A 45 -3.29 0.64 -0.45
C TYR A 45 -2.91 1.78 0.50
N PRO A 46 -1.81 1.65 1.26
CA PRO A 46 -1.40 2.66 2.24
C PRO A 46 -1.20 4.04 1.62
N GLN A 47 -0.52 4.10 0.48
CA GLN A 47 -0.30 5.28 -0.33
C GLN A 47 -1.39 5.37 -1.40
N SER A 48 -2.33 6.30 -1.22
CA SER A 48 -3.40 6.53 -2.18
C SER A 48 -2.86 6.96 -3.55
N GLY A 49 -3.47 6.43 -4.59
CA GLY A 49 -3.15 6.78 -5.98
C GLY A 49 -4.33 6.48 -6.90
N SER A 50 -4.38 7.17 -8.04
CA SER A 50 -5.46 7.06 -9.01
C SER A 50 -5.67 5.62 -9.52
N PRO A 51 -4.63 4.84 -9.87
CA PRO A 51 -4.83 3.48 -10.37
C PRO A 51 -5.34 2.49 -9.34
N THR A 52 -5.28 2.79 -8.07
CA THR A 52 -5.62 1.89 -6.96
C THR A 52 -6.82 2.37 -6.17
N THR A 53 -6.63 3.38 -5.32
CA THR A 53 -7.67 3.87 -4.41
C THR A 53 -8.83 4.51 -5.16
N SER A 54 -8.56 5.34 -6.18
CA SER A 54 -9.63 6.01 -6.93
C SER A 54 -10.47 5.02 -7.73
N THR A 55 -9.85 4.03 -8.39
CA THR A 55 -10.61 3.01 -9.13
C THR A 55 -11.48 2.14 -8.23
N THR A 56 -11.05 1.93 -6.97
CA THR A 56 -11.87 1.25 -5.95
C THR A 56 -13.09 2.09 -5.59
N TYR A 57 -12.91 3.40 -5.40
CA TYR A 57 -14.00 4.33 -5.14
C TYR A 57 -15.01 4.37 -6.30
N ASP A 58 -14.52 4.44 -7.54
CA ASP A 58 -15.34 4.45 -8.75
C ASP A 58 -16.24 3.22 -8.83
N GLU A 59 -15.68 2.03 -8.58
CA GLU A 59 -16.45 0.79 -8.62
C GLU A 59 -17.52 0.74 -7.54
N ILE A 60 -17.16 1.10 -6.31
CA ILE A 60 -18.14 1.15 -5.21
C ILE A 60 -19.25 2.15 -5.52
N SER A 61 -18.92 3.32 -6.04
CA SER A 61 -19.89 4.33 -6.45
C SER A 61 -20.81 3.81 -7.55
N ASN A 62 -20.26 3.10 -8.54
CA ASN A 62 -21.01 2.48 -9.62
C ASN A 62 -22.00 1.41 -9.13
N ILE A 63 -21.65 0.68 -8.09
CA ILE A 63 -22.55 -0.31 -7.48
C ILE A 63 -23.63 0.38 -6.67
N LEU A 64 -23.24 1.32 -5.79
CA LEU A 64 -24.16 1.97 -4.85
C LEU A 64 -25.20 2.85 -5.55
N LYS A 65 -24.88 3.48 -6.68
CA LYS A 65 -25.85 4.29 -7.45
C LYS A 65 -27.10 3.51 -7.90
N ASN A 66 -27.03 2.17 -7.93
CA ASN A 66 -28.15 1.30 -8.29
C ASN A 66 -28.92 0.81 -7.07
N TRP A 67 -28.57 1.25 -5.87
CA TRP A 67 -29.30 0.90 -4.65
C TRP A 67 -30.42 1.88 -4.40
N THR A 68 -31.58 1.39 -3.99
CA THR A 68 -32.74 2.22 -3.62
C THR A 68 -32.46 3.03 -2.35
N TRP A 69 -31.69 2.44 -1.43
CA TRP A 69 -31.22 3.09 -0.22
C TRP A 69 -29.73 2.83 -0.04
N VAL A 70 -28.96 3.87 0.21
CA VAL A 70 -27.52 3.80 0.42
C VAL A 70 -27.23 4.08 1.89
N PRO A 71 -26.53 3.15 2.60
CA PRO A 71 -26.13 3.37 3.99
C PRO A 71 -25.05 4.47 4.09
N ASP A 72 -24.77 4.92 5.30
CA ASP A 72 -23.63 5.80 5.55
C ASP A 72 -22.35 5.18 4.98
N LEU A 73 -21.60 5.94 4.18
CA LEU A 73 -20.37 5.47 3.58
C LEU A 73 -19.18 6.26 4.11
N VAL A 74 -18.21 5.55 4.70
CA VAL A 74 -16.90 6.10 5.05
C VAL A 74 -15.87 5.43 4.16
N PHE A 75 -15.17 6.21 3.36
CA PHE A 75 -14.10 5.74 2.50
C PHE A 75 -12.74 6.23 3.02
N VAL A 76 -11.88 5.29 3.40
CA VAL A 76 -10.52 5.59 3.85
C VAL A 76 -9.63 5.74 2.64
N SER A 77 -9.27 6.95 2.28
CA SER A 77 -8.49 7.25 1.07
C SER A 77 -7.04 6.79 1.14
N GLY A 78 -6.47 6.62 2.33
CA GLY A 78 -5.11 6.16 2.54
C GLY A 78 -4.70 6.21 4.00
N TYR A 79 -3.60 5.54 4.34
CA TYR A 79 -3.07 5.49 5.71
C TYR A 79 -1.54 5.51 5.73
N HIS A 80 -0.94 6.14 4.70
CA HIS A 80 0.50 6.24 4.45
C HIS A 80 1.31 6.87 5.60
N ASP A 81 0.67 7.64 6.48
CA ASP A 81 1.27 8.32 7.64
C ASP A 81 0.62 7.91 8.98
N ASN A 82 -0.29 6.94 8.95
CA ASN A 82 -0.89 6.41 10.16
C ASN A 82 0.19 5.84 11.08
N GLN A 83 0.14 6.23 12.36
CA GLN A 83 1.19 5.89 13.33
C GLN A 83 1.33 4.38 13.54
N ASP A 84 0.23 3.62 13.54
CA ASP A 84 0.28 2.17 13.74
C ASP A 84 0.87 1.46 12.51
N TYR A 85 0.56 1.95 11.31
CA TYR A 85 1.18 1.47 10.08
C TYR A 85 2.69 1.73 10.06
N ILE A 86 3.13 2.95 10.41
CA ILE A 86 4.55 3.30 10.51
C ILE A 86 5.25 2.45 11.58
N ASN A 87 4.60 2.22 12.73
CA ASN A 87 5.13 1.35 13.79
C ASN A 87 5.28 -0.10 13.30
N ALA A 88 4.31 -0.61 12.55
CA ALA A 88 4.36 -1.97 11.99
C ALA A 88 5.54 -2.12 11.03
N LEU A 89 5.73 -1.20 10.08
CA LEU A 89 6.87 -1.19 9.16
C LEU A 89 8.20 -1.13 9.92
N ALA A 90 8.31 -0.23 10.89
CA ALA A 90 9.53 -0.12 11.71
C ALA A 90 9.83 -1.40 12.51
N LYS A 91 8.79 -2.09 13.00
CA LYS A 91 8.92 -3.38 13.68
C LYS A 91 9.43 -4.46 12.71
N THR A 92 8.88 -4.55 11.51
CA THR A 92 9.32 -5.50 10.48
C THR A 92 10.80 -5.30 10.14
N ILE A 93 11.23 -4.04 9.92
CA ILE A 93 12.63 -3.71 9.63
C ILE A 93 13.53 -4.10 10.81
N LYS A 94 13.15 -3.79 12.06
CA LYS A 94 13.91 -4.19 13.24
C LYS A 94 14.01 -5.72 13.37
N GLN A 95 12.96 -6.44 13.01
CA GLN A 95 13.02 -7.91 13.03
C GLN A 95 14.00 -8.44 11.97
N SER A 96 14.05 -7.81 10.78
CA SER A 96 15.04 -8.13 9.76
C SER A 96 16.48 -7.87 10.26
N PHE A 97 16.73 -6.76 10.95
CA PHE A 97 18.05 -6.49 11.55
C PHE A 97 18.45 -7.56 12.56
N LYS A 98 17.49 -8.01 13.38
CA LYS A 98 17.74 -9.06 14.38
C LYS A 98 18.09 -10.41 13.73
N ASN A 99 17.43 -10.74 12.63
CA ASN A 99 17.58 -12.05 11.99
C ASN A 99 18.81 -12.11 11.05
N ASN A 100 19.11 -10.98 10.36
CA ASN A 100 20.07 -10.95 9.25
C ASN A 100 21.25 -9.98 9.48
N GLY A 101 21.29 -9.31 10.65
CA GLY A 101 22.25 -8.26 10.94
C GLY A 101 21.87 -6.90 10.34
N MET A 102 22.70 -5.91 10.64
CA MET A 102 22.51 -4.55 10.11
C MET A 102 22.96 -4.49 8.65
N PRO A 103 22.12 -3.98 7.74
CA PRO A 103 22.49 -3.82 6.35
C PRO A 103 23.41 -2.59 6.13
N ASP A 104 24.10 -2.59 5.00
CA ASP A 104 24.78 -1.39 4.51
C ASP A 104 23.76 -0.32 4.10
N LYS A 105 22.66 -0.77 3.45
CA LYS A 105 21.55 0.06 2.97
C LYS A 105 20.19 -0.60 3.20
N ILE A 106 19.17 0.23 3.41
CA ILE A 106 17.77 -0.16 3.37
C ILE A 106 17.14 0.49 2.14
N LEU A 107 16.51 -0.29 1.27
CA LEU A 107 15.80 0.19 0.10
C LEU A 107 14.29 0.06 0.30
N PHE A 108 13.60 1.21 0.30
CA PHE A 108 12.14 1.26 0.30
C PHE A 108 11.65 1.22 -1.14
N SER A 109 11.20 0.04 -1.61
CA SER A 109 10.75 -0.18 -2.98
C SER A 109 9.23 -0.12 -3.04
N TYR A 110 8.69 0.84 -3.80
CA TYR A 110 7.25 1.01 -4.02
C TYR A 110 6.89 0.56 -5.43
N HIS A 111 5.63 0.18 -5.65
CA HIS A 111 5.18 -0.03 -7.03
C HIS A 111 5.30 1.28 -7.80
N GLY A 112 5.87 1.22 -9.00
CA GLY A 112 5.99 2.37 -9.89
C GLY A 112 4.64 2.84 -10.40
N MET A 113 4.66 4.03 -10.98
CA MET A 113 3.50 4.66 -11.60
C MET A 113 3.98 5.53 -12.77
N PRO A 114 3.27 5.62 -13.89
CA PRO A 114 3.59 6.57 -14.94
C PRO A 114 3.69 8.00 -14.43
N LYS A 115 4.74 8.71 -14.80
CA LYS A 115 5.07 10.05 -14.31
C LYS A 115 3.95 11.06 -14.54
N ARG A 116 3.16 10.89 -15.60
CA ARG A 116 2.00 11.75 -15.91
C ARG A 116 0.98 11.85 -14.77
N TYR A 117 0.86 10.83 -13.91
CA TYR A 117 -0.04 10.91 -12.75
C TYR A 117 0.45 11.95 -11.75
N LEU A 118 1.74 11.98 -11.45
CA LEU A 118 2.34 13.01 -10.60
C LEU A 118 2.15 14.41 -11.21
N GLU A 119 2.38 14.55 -12.51
CA GLU A 119 2.23 15.82 -13.25
C GLU A 119 0.78 16.31 -13.24
N ASN A 120 -0.18 15.40 -13.18
CA ASN A 120 -1.61 15.68 -13.05
C ASN A 120 -2.08 15.81 -11.59
N GLY A 121 -1.17 15.85 -10.62
CA GLY A 121 -1.48 16.12 -9.22
C GLY A 121 -1.81 14.89 -8.37
N ASP A 122 -1.54 13.65 -8.84
CA ASP A 122 -1.69 12.46 -8.01
C ASP A 122 -0.70 12.50 -6.83
N PRO A 123 -1.17 12.35 -5.58
CA PRO A 123 -0.32 12.50 -4.40
C PRO A 123 0.57 11.30 -4.08
N TYR A 124 0.44 10.18 -4.79
CA TYR A 124 1.10 8.91 -4.50
C TYR A 124 2.61 9.05 -4.26
N TYR A 125 3.30 9.76 -5.16
CA TYR A 125 4.73 10.02 -5.04
C TYR A 125 5.08 10.67 -3.69
N CYS A 126 4.36 11.71 -3.31
CA CYS A 126 4.57 12.42 -2.05
C CYS A 126 4.27 11.52 -0.84
N PHE A 127 3.26 10.66 -0.94
CA PHE A 127 2.90 9.74 0.13
C PHE A 127 3.95 8.64 0.33
N CYS A 128 4.56 8.13 -0.75
CA CYS A 128 5.70 7.21 -0.67
C CYS A 128 6.88 7.85 0.06
N HIS A 129 7.24 9.08 -0.31
CA HIS A 129 8.28 9.84 0.35
C HIS A 129 7.98 10.10 1.84
N LYS A 130 6.72 10.45 2.16
CA LYS A 130 6.30 10.69 3.55
C LYS A 130 6.40 9.42 4.39
N THR A 131 5.91 8.27 3.89
CA THR A 131 6.03 6.99 4.56
C THR A 131 7.49 6.65 4.84
N THR A 132 8.35 6.71 3.81
CA THR A 132 9.78 6.43 3.93
C THR A 132 10.44 7.30 5.00
N ARG A 133 10.20 8.61 4.96
CA ARG A 133 10.74 9.55 5.94
C ARG A 133 10.29 9.22 7.36
N LEU A 134 8.99 9.01 7.58
CA LEU A 134 8.44 8.71 8.91
C LEU A 134 8.99 7.40 9.49
N VAL A 135 9.17 6.36 8.66
CA VAL A 135 9.79 5.11 9.09
C VAL A 135 11.27 5.30 9.42
N ALA A 136 12.00 6.04 8.60
CA ALA A 136 13.43 6.35 8.84
C ALA A 136 13.62 7.15 10.14
N GLU A 137 12.78 8.16 10.39
CA GLU A 137 12.75 8.93 11.65
C GLU A 137 12.47 8.02 12.86
N LYS A 138 11.47 7.13 12.75
CA LYS A 138 11.11 6.17 13.80
C LYS A 138 12.24 5.20 14.12
N LEU A 139 13.03 4.83 13.13
CA LEU A 139 14.19 3.96 13.27
C LEU A 139 15.48 4.72 13.62
N LYS A 140 15.45 6.06 13.61
CA LYS A 140 16.60 6.94 13.79
C LYS A 140 17.72 6.65 12.78
N LEU A 141 17.34 6.40 11.53
CA LEU A 141 18.30 6.12 10.45
C LEU A 141 18.94 7.41 9.96
N ASN A 142 20.24 7.38 9.76
CA ASN A 142 20.94 8.44 9.04
C ASN A 142 20.53 8.41 7.56
N LYS A 143 20.50 9.58 6.92
CA LYS A 143 20.07 9.74 5.52
C LYS A 143 20.86 8.86 4.53
N GLU A 144 22.10 8.57 4.85
CA GLU A 144 22.98 7.71 4.04
C GLU A 144 22.65 6.21 4.12
N LYS A 145 21.82 5.80 5.11
CA LYS A 145 21.49 4.40 5.38
C LYS A 145 20.26 3.90 4.65
N PHE A 146 19.51 4.76 4.02
CA PHE A 146 18.30 4.35 3.30
C PHE A 146 18.10 5.15 2.02
N ASP A 147 17.46 4.51 1.09
CA ASP A 147 17.02 5.10 -0.18
C ASP A 147 15.58 4.65 -0.47
N MET A 148 14.95 5.31 -1.46
CA MET A 148 13.61 4.97 -1.93
C MET A 148 13.64 4.80 -3.44
N SER A 149 12.89 3.84 -3.95
CA SER A 149 12.79 3.54 -5.38
C SER A 149 11.41 3.05 -5.79
N PHE A 150 11.22 2.91 -7.09
CA PHE A 150 10.00 2.40 -7.71
C PHE A 150 10.30 1.19 -8.58
N GLN A 151 9.51 0.12 -8.40
CA GLN A 151 9.61 -1.16 -9.12
C GLN A 151 8.47 -1.35 -10.11
N SER A 152 8.49 -2.48 -10.83
CA SER A 152 7.38 -2.98 -11.65
C SER A 152 6.99 -2.08 -12.83
N ARG A 153 7.94 -1.31 -13.38
CA ARG A 153 7.70 -0.52 -14.58
C ARG A 153 7.48 -1.41 -15.81
N PHE A 154 6.57 -1.00 -16.68
CA PHE A 154 6.33 -1.66 -17.96
C PHE A 154 5.92 -0.65 -19.04
N GLY A 155 5.93 -1.10 -20.29
CA GLY A 155 5.60 -0.24 -21.44
C GLY A 155 6.70 0.77 -21.77
N THR A 156 6.35 1.80 -22.54
CA THR A 156 7.33 2.74 -23.15
C THR A 156 7.28 4.14 -22.55
N GLU A 157 6.28 4.46 -21.73
CA GLU A 157 6.20 5.80 -21.11
C GLU A 157 7.16 5.94 -19.92
N GLU A 158 7.45 7.17 -19.55
CA GLU A 158 8.30 7.47 -18.38
C GLU A 158 7.53 7.22 -17.09
N TRP A 159 8.18 6.50 -16.15
CA TRP A 159 7.65 6.18 -14.83
C TRP A 159 8.34 7.00 -13.74
N LEU A 160 7.78 6.98 -12.54
CA LEU A 160 8.39 7.59 -11.35
C LEU A 160 9.77 7.02 -11.09
N LYS A 161 10.72 7.88 -10.75
CA LYS A 161 12.13 7.55 -10.48
C LYS A 161 12.46 7.81 -9.01
N PRO A 162 13.58 7.24 -8.50
CA PRO A 162 14.51 6.31 -9.17
C PRO A 162 13.93 4.90 -9.32
N TYR A 163 14.43 4.13 -10.30
CA TYR A 163 14.00 2.75 -10.52
C TYR A 163 14.78 1.79 -9.63
N THR A 164 14.10 0.76 -9.10
CA THR A 164 14.67 -0.21 -8.16
C THR A 164 15.81 -1.00 -8.78
N ASP A 165 15.64 -1.49 -10.01
CA ASP A 165 16.66 -2.24 -10.77
C ASP A 165 17.94 -1.41 -11.01
N ASP A 166 17.78 -0.15 -11.43
CA ASP A 166 18.92 0.76 -11.66
C ASP A 166 19.68 1.03 -10.35
N MET A 167 18.97 1.23 -9.24
CA MET A 167 19.59 1.45 -7.93
C MET A 167 20.34 0.23 -7.41
N LEU A 168 19.78 -0.97 -7.59
CA LEU A 168 20.46 -2.21 -7.19
C LEU A 168 21.74 -2.45 -8.01
N LEU A 169 21.73 -2.13 -9.32
CA LEU A 169 22.93 -2.15 -10.16
C LEU A 169 23.99 -1.17 -9.67
N ASP A 170 23.59 0.04 -9.30
CA ASP A 170 24.51 1.06 -8.76
C ASP A 170 25.09 0.65 -7.40
N TYR A 171 24.29 0.02 -6.53
CA TYR A 171 24.79 -0.53 -5.28
C TYR A 171 25.87 -1.59 -5.53
N GLY A 172 25.65 -2.49 -6.50
CA GLY A 172 26.65 -3.48 -6.89
C GLY A 172 27.96 -2.85 -7.37
N LYS A 173 27.89 -1.83 -8.25
CA LYS A 173 29.06 -1.07 -8.71
C LYS A 173 29.82 -0.41 -7.57
N ASN A 174 29.09 0.12 -6.57
CA ASN A 174 29.66 0.78 -5.40
C ASN A 174 30.05 -0.21 -4.27
N LYS A 175 30.02 -1.53 -4.55
CA LYS A 175 30.43 -2.59 -3.63
C LYS A 175 29.62 -2.64 -2.32
N ILE A 176 28.38 -2.14 -2.33
CA ILE A 176 27.44 -2.32 -1.23
C ILE A 176 27.04 -3.80 -1.20
N LYS A 177 27.26 -4.47 -0.08
CA LYS A 177 27.16 -5.95 0.00
C LYS A 177 25.87 -6.44 0.62
N ASN A 178 25.34 -5.71 1.57
CA ASN A 178 24.17 -6.13 2.34
C ASN A 178 23.06 -5.07 2.24
N ILE A 179 21.99 -5.43 1.57
CA ILE A 179 20.85 -4.54 1.33
C ILE A 179 19.59 -5.22 1.85
N HIS A 180 18.84 -4.54 2.71
CA HIS A 180 17.50 -4.97 3.08
C HIS A 180 16.49 -4.19 2.25
N VAL A 181 15.61 -4.91 1.55
CA VAL A 181 14.53 -4.32 0.76
C VAL A 181 13.22 -4.48 1.52
N ILE A 182 12.43 -3.43 1.55
CA ILE A 182 11.07 -3.45 2.06
C ILE A 182 10.14 -2.80 1.04
N SER A 183 8.94 -3.36 0.87
CA SER A 183 7.91 -2.88 -0.07
C SER A 183 6.69 -2.33 0.68
N PRO A 184 6.73 -1.09 1.18
CA PRO A 184 5.68 -0.57 2.06
C PRO A 184 4.33 -0.36 1.37
N GLY A 185 4.30 -0.22 0.05
CA GLY A 185 3.06 -0.07 -0.70
C GLY A 185 2.19 -1.33 -0.77
N PHE A 186 2.74 -2.47 -0.36
CA PHE A 186 2.08 -3.77 -0.43
C PHE A 186 1.67 -4.21 0.98
N SER A 187 0.37 -4.28 1.22
CA SER A 187 -0.18 -4.69 2.52
C SER A 187 -0.08 -6.19 2.78
N VAL A 188 0.15 -6.99 1.75
CA VAL A 188 0.40 -8.44 1.79
C VAL A 188 1.44 -8.79 0.73
N ASP A 189 2.14 -9.90 0.93
CA ASP A 189 3.04 -10.42 -0.10
C ASP A 189 2.28 -10.83 -1.35
N CYS A 190 2.87 -10.55 -2.49
CA CYS A 190 2.35 -10.87 -3.82
C CYS A 190 3.52 -11.15 -4.77
N LEU A 191 3.23 -11.38 -6.05
CA LEU A 191 4.25 -11.67 -7.06
C LEU A 191 5.35 -10.59 -7.08
N GLU A 192 4.97 -9.32 -7.03
CA GLU A 192 5.89 -8.18 -7.11
C GLU A 192 6.75 -7.98 -5.85
N THR A 193 6.50 -8.74 -4.77
CA THR A 193 7.31 -8.67 -3.53
C THR A 193 8.14 -9.91 -3.27
N LEU A 194 7.84 -11.03 -3.94
CA LEU A 194 8.48 -12.33 -3.70
C LEU A 194 9.39 -12.79 -4.85
N GLU A 195 9.27 -12.19 -6.04
CA GLU A 195 10.08 -12.51 -7.24
C GLU A 195 11.02 -11.32 -7.64
#